data_ed6bf0280ed25428ab8861bf280eb1ae
#
_entry.id   ed6bf0280ed25428ab8861bf280eb1ae
#
_cell.length_a   1.000
_cell.length_b   1.000
_cell.length_c   1.000
_cell.angle_alpha   90.00
_cell.angle_beta   90.00
_cell.angle_gamma   90.00
#
_symmetry.space_group_name_H-M   'P 1'
#
loop_
_entity.id
_entity.type
_entity.pdbx_description
1 polymer ?
#
loop_
_entity_poly.entity_id
_entity_poly.type
_entity_poly.pdbx_seq_one_letter_code
_entity_poly.pdbx_strand_id
1 'polypeptide(L)'
;MSYKTYSMELAGRTLSIDIGRVAKQANGAALMHYGDTTVLCTATASDKPREGIDFFPLSVEFEEKMYSVGKIPGGFNKREGKASENAVLTARVIDRPMRPLFPKDYRNDCSLNNLVLSVDPECRPELVAMIGSAVATSISDIPFAGPCATTQMGLSLIHISEPTR
;
A
#
# COMPACT_ATOMS: atom_id res chain seq x y z
N MET A 1 8.28 12.71 14.10
CA MET A 1 9.23 11.66 13.68
C MET A 1 10.39 12.31 12.93
N SER A 2 11.63 11.88 13.18
CA SER A 2 12.80 12.29 12.39
C SER A 2 12.78 11.57 11.04
N TYR A 3 13.24 12.23 9.98
CA TYR A 3 13.40 11.62 8.66
C TYR A 3 14.46 10.51 8.69
N LYS A 4 14.11 9.34 8.15
CA LYS A 4 15.01 8.20 8.02
C LYS A 4 14.75 7.50 6.69
N THR A 5 15.83 7.11 6.01
CA THR A 5 15.79 6.29 4.80
C THR A 5 16.44 4.95 5.08
N TYR A 6 15.76 3.89 4.69
CA TYR A 6 16.28 2.52 4.68
C TYR A 6 16.33 2.02 3.25
N SER A 7 17.39 1.31 2.89
CA SER A 7 17.54 0.76 1.55
C SER A 7 18.09 -0.66 1.60
N MET A 8 17.64 -1.49 0.67
CA MET A 8 18.15 -2.84 0.45
C MET A 8 18.09 -3.20 -1.02
N GLU A 9 18.94 -4.11 -1.45
CA GLU A 9 18.82 -4.67 -2.79
C GLU A 9 17.85 -5.85 -2.77
N LEU A 10 16.86 -5.82 -3.66
CA LEU A 10 15.86 -6.85 -3.85
C LEU A 10 15.77 -7.19 -5.34
N ALA A 11 16.07 -8.43 -5.70
CA ALA A 11 16.01 -8.93 -7.08
C ALA A 11 16.78 -8.06 -8.09
N GLY A 12 17.97 -7.56 -7.72
CA GLY A 12 18.84 -6.74 -8.58
C GLY A 12 18.42 -5.29 -8.72
N ARG A 13 17.47 -4.81 -7.89
CA ARG A 13 17.03 -3.41 -7.83
C ARG A 13 16.98 -2.91 -6.40
N THR A 14 17.19 -1.63 -6.22
CA THR A 14 17.15 -1.02 -4.90
C THR A 14 15.70 -0.78 -4.49
N LEU A 15 15.31 -1.40 -3.37
CA LEU A 15 14.10 -1.04 -2.62
C LEU A 15 14.50 -0.06 -1.54
N SER A 16 13.92 1.14 -1.52
CA SER A 16 14.14 2.11 -0.46
C SER A 16 12.83 2.60 0.17
N ILE A 17 12.92 2.94 1.44
CA ILE A 17 11.78 3.32 2.27
C ILE A 17 12.14 4.61 3.00
N ASP A 18 11.39 5.68 2.72
CA ASP A 18 11.50 6.96 3.40
C ASP A 18 10.40 7.08 4.48
N ILE A 19 10.80 7.27 5.72
CA ILE A 19 9.90 7.44 6.86
C ILE A 19 10.02 8.87 7.40
N GLY A 20 8.86 9.50 7.72
CA GLY A 20 8.82 10.84 8.31
C GLY A 20 9.06 11.98 7.32
N ARG A 21 9.14 11.72 6.01
CA ARG A 21 9.32 12.72 4.96
C ARG A 21 8.00 13.42 4.62
N VAL A 22 6.95 12.63 4.39
CA VAL A 22 5.63 13.09 3.97
C VAL A 22 4.55 12.50 4.87
N ALA A 23 3.32 13.01 4.76
CA ALA A 23 2.13 12.53 5.49
C ALA A 23 2.33 12.45 7.02
N LYS A 24 2.91 13.48 7.62
CA LYS A 24 3.25 13.54 9.06
C LYS A 24 2.04 13.51 10.00
N GLN A 25 0.83 13.71 9.49
CA GLN A 25 -0.42 13.64 10.27
C GLN A 25 -1.01 12.24 10.34
N ALA A 26 -0.53 11.31 9.51
CA ALA A 26 -0.94 9.91 9.59
C ALA A 26 -0.27 9.23 10.80
N ASN A 27 -0.91 8.21 11.37
CA ASN A 27 -0.34 7.39 12.44
C ASN A 27 0.94 6.68 11.97
N GLY A 28 0.96 6.22 10.70
CA GLY A 28 2.14 5.71 10.04
C GLY A 28 2.18 6.11 8.58
N ALA A 29 3.36 6.44 8.06
CA ALA A 29 3.55 6.77 6.66
C ALA A 29 4.90 6.28 6.16
N ALA A 30 4.89 5.62 5.01
CA ALA A 30 6.08 5.15 4.31
C ALA A 30 6.00 5.56 2.83
N LEU A 31 7.05 6.21 2.35
CA LEU A 31 7.23 6.47 0.93
C LEU A 31 8.18 5.40 0.40
N MET A 32 7.62 4.53 -0.43
CA MET A 32 8.32 3.37 -1.00
C MET A 32 8.85 3.70 -2.38
N HIS A 33 10.08 3.29 -2.64
CA HIS A 33 10.70 3.37 -3.96
C HIS A 33 11.23 1.99 -4.36
N TYR A 34 10.88 1.53 -5.54
CA TYR A 34 11.43 0.31 -6.12
C TYR A 34 11.66 0.51 -7.62
N GLY A 35 12.92 0.62 -8.03
CA GLY A 35 13.24 1.20 -9.34
C GLY A 35 12.67 2.61 -9.46
N ASP A 36 12.01 2.92 -10.57
CA ASP A 36 11.33 4.22 -10.79
C ASP A 36 9.87 4.24 -10.26
N THR A 37 9.39 3.11 -9.71
CA THR A 37 8.07 3.05 -9.06
C THR A 37 8.13 3.66 -7.67
N THR A 38 7.26 4.63 -7.43
CA THR A 38 7.12 5.30 -6.13
C THR A 38 5.69 5.24 -5.65
N VAL A 39 5.49 4.72 -4.43
CA VAL A 39 4.16 4.61 -3.79
C VAL A 39 4.20 5.21 -2.40
N LEU A 40 3.27 6.11 -2.12
CA LEU A 40 3.03 6.63 -0.78
C LEU A 40 2.00 5.76 -0.08
N CYS A 41 2.40 5.10 1.00
CA CYS A 41 1.54 4.28 1.84
C CYS A 41 1.32 4.95 3.19
N THR A 42 0.07 5.14 3.58
CA THR A 42 -0.30 5.76 4.85
C THR A 42 -1.27 4.87 5.62
N ALA A 43 -1.08 4.81 6.93
CA ALA A 43 -1.97 4.14 7.85
C ALA A 43 -2.53 5.17 8.84
N THR A 44 -3.84 5.22 8.98
CA THR A 44 -4.55 6.10 9.91
C THR A 44 -5.58 5.30 10.69
N ALA A 45 -5.76 5.61 11.96
CA ALA A 45 -6.80 5.04 12.78
C ALA A 45 -7.51 6.11 13.60
N SER A 46 -8.78 5.88 13.91
CA SER A 46 -9.51 6.73 14.83
C SER A 46 -9.11 6.46 16.28
N ASP A 47 -9.14 7.51 17.12
CA ASP A 47 -8.82 7.36 18.56
C ASP A 47 -9.88 6.55 19.32
N LYS A 48 -11.12 6.52 18.84
CA LYS A 48 -12.25 5.84 19.48
C LYS A 48 -13.03 5.00 18.49
N PRO A 49 -13.54 3.85 18.91
CA PRO A 49 -14.43 3.07 18.08
C PRO A 49 -15.74 3.84 17.83
N ARG A 50 -16.36 3.63 16.68
CA ARG A 50 -17.65 4.20 16.34
C ARG A 50 -18.76 3.43 17.09
N GLU A 51 -19.71 4.13 17.66
CA GLU A 51 -20.83 3.50 18.40
C GLU A 51 -21.66 2.60 17.47
N GLY A 52 -22.04 1.43 17.98
CA GLY A 52 -22.91 0.48 17.28
C GLY A 52 -22.26 -0.39 16.22
N ILE A 53 -20.92 -0.45 16.16
CA ILE A 53 -20.22 -1.32 15.24
C ILE A 53 -19.68 -2.58 15.93
N ASP A 54 -20.10 -3.75 15.45
CA ASP A 54 -19.67 -5.06 15.95
C ASP A 54 -18.52 -5.68 15.17
N PHE A 55 -18.08 -5.05 14.06
CA PHE A 55 -17.02 -5.54 13.20
C PHE A 55 -15.84 -4.57 13.15
N PHE A 56 -14.70 -5.05 12.67
CA PHE A 56 -13.51 -4.21 12.44
C PHE A 56 -13.62 -3.44 11.11
N PRO A 57 -13.80 -2.11 11.14
CA PRO A 57 -13.92 -1.29 9.95
C PRO A 57 -12.53 -0.95 9.38
N LEU A 58 -11.98 -1.84 8.57
CA LEU A 58 -10.76 -1.61 7.80
C LEU A 58 -11.12 -1.19 6.38
N SER A 59 -10.67 -0.01 5.98
CA SER A 59 -10.73 0.50 4.61
C SER A 59 -9.34 0.47 3.99
N VAL A 60 -9.21 -0.15 2.84
CA VAL A 60 -7.97 -0.15 2.07
C VAL A 60 -8.25 0.47 0.72
N GLU A 61 -7.49 1.50 0.38
CA GLU A 61 -7.58 2.20 -0.89
C GLU A 61 -6.25 2.08 -1.64
N PHE A 62 -6.35 1.86 -2.93
CA PHE A 62 -5.23 1.86 -3.86
C PHE A 62 -5.57 2.79 -5.00
N GLU A 63 -4.81 3.86 -5.15
CA GLU A 63 -5.09 4.90 -6.12
C GLU A 63 -3.95 5.03 -7.13
N GLU A 64 -4.29 4.73 -8.39
CA GLU A 64 -3.43 4.99 -9.54
C GLU A 64 -3.88 6.29 -10.21
N LYS A 65 -3.05 7.31 -10.12
CA LYS A 65 -3.32 8.60 -10.74
C LYS A 65 -2.68 8.69 -12.12
N MET A 66 -3.33 9.36 -13.05
CA MET A 66 -2.83 9.49 -14.43
C MET A 66 -1.49 10.23 -14.50
N TYR A 67 -1.20 11.11 -13.54
CA TYR A 67 0.09 11.79 -13.48
C TYR A 67 1.27 10.83 -13.19
N SER A 68 1.02 9.65 -12.60
CA SER A 68 2.07 8.65 -12.33
C SER A 68 2.73 8.12 -13.61
N VAL A 69 2.02 8.22 -14.74
CA VAL A 69 2.51 7.89 -16.10
C VAL A 69 2.62 9.13 -16.99
N GLY A 70 2.68 10.32 -16.40
CA GLY A 70 2.84 11.59 -17.13
C GLY A 70 1.62 12.01 -17.97
N LYS A 71 0.43 11.49 -17.66
CA LYS A 71 -0.81 11.80 -18.40
C LYS A 71 -1.73 12.70 -17.59
N ILE A 72 -2.53 13.50 -18.31
CA ILE A 72 -3.60 14.34 -17.76
C ILE A 72 -4.94 13.67 -18.06
N PRO A 73 -5.91 13.66 -17.12
CA PRO A 73 -7.24 13.14 -17.37
C PRO A 73 -7.89 13.78 -18.62
N GLY A 74 -8.45 12.94 -19.51
CA GLY A 74 -9.00 13.38 -20.79
C GLY A 74 -10.41 13.98 -20.71
N GLY A 75 -11.11 13.88 -19.58
CA GLY A 75 -12.47 14.39 -19.42
C GLY A 75 -12.56 15.92 -19.44
N PHE A 76 -13.77 16.46 -19.70
CA PHE A 76 -14.03 17.89 -19.73
C PHE A 76 -13.55 18.62 -18.46
N ASN A 77 -13.79 18.05 -17.31
CA ASN A 77 -13.39 18.62 -16.00
C ASN A 77 -11.91 18.41 -15.65
N LYS A 78 -11.13 17.70 -16.48
CA LYS A 78 -9.72 17.36 -16.21
C LYS A 78 -9.52 16.71 -14.83
N ARG A 79 -10.52 15.96 -14.37
CA ARG A 79 -10.51 15.24 -13.09
C ARG A 79 -10.48 13.73 -13.32
N GLU A 80 -9.86 13.04 -12.42
CA GLU A 80 -9.92 11.58 -12.39
C GLU A 80 -11.29 11.12 -11.89
N GLY A 81 -11.78 10.03 -12.47
CA GLY A 81 -13.05 9.42 -12.11
C GLY A 81 -12.91 8.46 -10.90
N LYS A 82 -13.79 7.48 -10.85
CA LYS A 82 -13.73 6.39 -9.86
C LYS A 82 -12.46 5.55 -10.07
N ALA A 83 -12.03 4.87 -8.99
CA ALA A 83 -10.94 3.90 -9.07
C ALA A 83 -11.21 2.84 -10.15
N SER A 84 -10.14 2.42 -10.83
CA SER A 84 -10.21 1.35 -11.83
C SER A 84 -10.59 0.01 -11.17
N GLU A 85 -11.11 -0.93 -11.95
CA GLU A 85 -11.39 -2.29 -11.44
C GLU A 85 -10.12 -2.95 -10.88
N ASN A 86 -8.98 -2.76 -11.54
CA ASN A 86 -7.69 -3.25 -11.08
C ASN A 86 -7.30 -2.62 -9.73
N ALA A 87 -7.51 -1.32 -9.55
CA ALA A 87 -7.23 -0.65 -8.30
C ALA A 87 -8.09 -1.20 -7.14
N VAL A 88 -9.37 -1.46 -7.40
CA VAL A 88 -10.27 -2.08 -6.42
C VAL A 88 -9.84 -3.51 -6.09
N LEU A 89 -9.44 -4.30 -7.08
CA LEU A 89 -8.94 -5.66 -6.85
C LEU A 89 -7.63 -5.65 -6.07
N THR A 90 -6.71 -4.75 -6.39
CA THR A 90 -5.45 -4.57 -5.67
C THR A 90 -5.69 -4.19 -4.21
N ALA A 91 -6.59 -3.25 -3.95
CA ALA A 91 -6.98 -2.89 -2.58
C ALA A 91 -7.50 -4.11 -1.80
N ARG A 92 -8.29 -4.97 -2.42
CA ARG A 92 -8.76 -6.23 -1.81
C ARG A 92 -7.66 -7.25 -1.59
N VAL A 93 -6.69 -7.33 -2.49
CA VAL A 93 -5.51 -8.21 -2.33
C VAL A 93 -4.65 -7.74 -1.16
N ILE A 94 -4.54 -6.44 -0.92
CA ILE A 94 -3.84 -5.87 0.24
C ILE A 94 -4.64 -6.13 1.54
N ASP A 95 -5.96 -5.92 1.53
CA ASP A 95 -6.81 -6.09 2.71
C ASP A 95 -6.79 -7.52 3.26
N ARG A 96 -6.89 -8.52 2.38
CA ARG A 96 -7.05 -9.93 2.79
C ARG A 96 -5.95 -10.48 3.69
N PRO A 97 -4.66 -10.32 3.40
CA PRO A 97 -3.59 -10.80 4.28
C PRO A 97 -3.37 -9.94 5.50
N MET A 98 -3.71 -8.63 5.45
CA MET A 98 -3.48 -7.72 6.55
C MET A 98 -4.57 -7.79 7.62
N ARG A 99 -5.84 -7.93 7.23
CA ARG A 99 -6.98 -7.96 8.14
C ARG A 99 -6.87 -8.99 9.28
N PRO A 100 -6.42 -10.23 9.07
CA PRO A 100 -6.27 -11.21 10.13
C PRO A 100 -5.18 -10.89 11.16
N LEU A 101 -4.26 -9.97 10.84
CA LEU A 101 -3.15 -9.58 11.70
C LEU A 101 -3.53 -8.50 12.72
N PHE A 102 -4.74 -7.94 12.63
CA PHE A 102 -5.29 -7.06 13.66
C PHE A 102 -5.95 -7.87 14.77
N PRO A 103 -5.93 -7.38 16.02
CA PRO A 103 -6.61 -8.03 17.14
C PRO A 103 -8.11 -8.17 16.87
N LYS A 104 -8.68 -9.30 17.27
CA LYS A 104 -10.12 -9.58 17.05
C LYS A 104 -11.05 -8.58 17.73
N ASP A 105 -10.59 -7.97 18.83
CA ASP A 105 -11.36 -7.00 19.61
C ASP A 105 -11.15 -5.54 19.17
N TYR A 106 -10.30 -5.31 18.15
CA TYR A 106 -10.06 -3.97 17.64
C TYR A 106 -11.27 -3.49 16.83
N ARG A 107 -11.82 -2.32 17.18
CA ARG A 107 -13.05 -1.74 16.61
C ARG A 107 -12.87 -0.31 16.10
N ASN A 108 -11.66 0.26 16.19
CA ASN A 108 -11.41 1.60 15.68
C ASN A 108 -11.44 1.60 14.16
N ASP A 109 -11.95 2.68 13.56
CA ASP A 109 -11.87 2.87 12.12
C ASP A 109 -10.40 2.93 11.70
N CYS A 110 -10.01 2.08 10.78
CA CYS A 110 -8.64 2.05 10.24
C CYS A 110 -8.70 2.26 8.73
N SER A 111 -7.85 3.13 8.20
CA SER A 111 -7.74 3.39 6.77
C SER A 111 -6.29 3.28 6.31
N LEU A 112 -6.07 2.47 5.28
CA LEU A 112 -4.79 2.29 4.60
C LEU A 112 -4.92 2.88 3.19
N ASN A 113 -4.21 3.96 2.93
CA ASN A 113 -4.24 4.61 1.62
C ASN A 113 -2.89 4.42 0.93
N ASN A 114 -2.95 3.88 -0.28
CA ASN A 114 -1.79 3.64 -1.14
C ASN A 114 -1.93 4.48 -2.40
N LEU A 115 -1.11 5.52 -2.50
CA LEU A 115 -1.12 6.44 -3.61
C LEU A 115 0.10 6.21 -4.50
N VAL A 116 -0.14 5.83 -5.75
CA VAL A 116 0.92 5.63 -6.74
C VAL A 116 1.33 6.98 -7.32
N LEU A 117 2.58 7.37 -7.12
CA LEU A 117 3.13 8.65 -7.57
C LEU A 117 3.90 8.53 -8.89
N SER A 118 4.59 7.40 -9.09
CA SER A 118 5.33 7.09 -10.31
C SER A 118 5.27 5.59 -10.57
N VAL A 119 5.30 5.17 -11.82
CA VAL A 119 5.24 3.76 -12.25
C VAL A 119 6.36 3.44 -13.23
N ASP A 120 7.12 2.41 -12.90
CA ASP A 120 8.00 1.70 -13.80
C ASP A 120 7.26 0.45 -14.31
N PRO A 121 7.13 0.24 -15.63
CA PRO A 121 6.45 -0.93 -16.20
C PRO A 121 7.01 -2.28 -15.72
N GLU A 122 8.28 -2.33 -15.34
CA GLU A 122 8.93 -3.55 -14.84
C GLU A 122 8.79 -3.75 -13.32
N CYS A 123 8.39 -2.70 -12.59
CA CYS A 123 8.21 -2.70 -11.13
C CYS A 123 6.75 -2.44 -10.77
N ARG A 124 5.97 -3.48 -10.64
CA ARG A 124 4.52 -3.36 -10.38
C ARG A 124 4.23 -2.63 -9.06
N PRO A 125 3.45 -1.54 -9.11
CA PRO A 125 3.14 -0.75 -7.93
C PRO A 125 2.32 -1.50 -6.88
N GLU A 126 1.55 -2.53 -7.27
CA GLU A 126 0.74 -3.33 -6.36
C GLU A 126 1.60 -4.05 -5.31
N LEU A 127 2.75 -4.61 -5.72
CA LEU A 127 3.67 -5.28 -4.81
C LEU A 127 4.31 -4.30 -3.84
N VAL A 128 4.72 -3.14 -4.36
CA VAL A 128 5.31 -2.06 -3.57
C VAL A 128 4.31 -1.51 -2.56
N ALA A 129 3.04 -1.33 -2.97
CA ALA A 129 1.95 -0.87 -2.12
C ALA A 129 1.66 -1.86 -0.98
N MET A 130 1.67 -3.17 -1.25
CA MET A 130 1.43 -4.18 -0.21
C MET A 130 2.54 -4.18 0.85
N ILE A 131 3.80 -4.15 0.42
CA ILE A 131 4.94 -4.03 1.35
C ILE A 131 4.86 -2.71 2.12
N GLY A 132 4.58 -1.61 1.42
CA GLY A 132 4.47 -0.29 2.02
C GLY A 132 3.33 -0.16 3.03
N SER A 133 2.18 -0.77 2.75
CA SER A 133 1.05 -0.83 3.70
C SER A 133 1.45 -1.59 4.97
N ALA A 134 2.13 -2.72 4.84
CA ALA A 134 2.61 -3.49 5.99
C ALA A 134 3.63 -2.69 6.81
N VAL A 135 4.56 -1.98 6.15
CA VAL A 135 5.54 -1.11 6.82
C VAL A 135 4.84 0.05 7.51
N ALA A 136 3.94 0.78 6.81
CA ALA A 136 3.24 1.93 7.37
C ALA A 136 2.43 1.56 8.62
N THR A 137 1.77 0.40 8.60
CA THR A 137 1.03 -0.11 9.76
C THR A 137 1.96 -0.54 10.89
N SER A 138 3.10 -1.19 10.57
CA SER A 138 4.05 -1.67 11.59
C SER A 138 4.79 -0.54 12.31
N ILE A 139 4.99 0.61 11.67
CA ILE A 139 5.64 1.79 12.29
C ILE A 139 4.64 2.71 13.00
N SER A 140 3.34 2.46 12.83
CA SER A 140 2.27 3.22 13.49
C SER A 140 2.05 2.73 14.92
N ASP A 141 1.22 3.44 15.66
CA ASP A 141 0.71 3.06 16.98
C ASP A 141 -0.51 2.12 16.92
N ILE A 142 -0.91 1.72 15.71
CA ILE A 142 -2.02 0.81 15.47
C ILE A 142 -1.61 -0.62 15.87
N PRO A 143 -2.41 -1.34 16.68
CA PRO A 143 -2.09 -2.71 17.06
C PRO A 143 -2.11 -3.64 15.85
N PHE A 144 -0.94 -4.14 15.48
CA PHE A 144 -0.74 -4.98 14.30
C PHE A 144 0.24 -6.11 14.61
N ALA A 145 -0.13 -7.35 14.34
CA ALA A 145 0.61 -8.54 14.75
C ALA A 145 1.78 -8.92 13.83
N GLY A 146 2.36 -7.97 13.14
CA GLY A 146 3.61 -8.16 12.42
C GLY A 146 3.54 -7.73 10.95
N PRO A 147 4.70 -7.69 10.29
CA PRO A 147 4.75 -7.34 8.89
C PRO A 147 4.12 -8.45 8.02
N CYS A 148 3.53 -8.03 6.91
CA CYS A 148 3.07 -8.91 5.84
C CYS A 148 4.04 -8.79 4.67
N ALA A 149 4.46 -9.92 4.12
CA ALA A 149 5.29 -9.98 2.93
C ALA A 149 4.47 -10.43 1.72
N THR A 150 4.90 -10.05 0.54
CA THR A 150 4.25 -10.45 -0.70
C THR A 150 5.27 -10.84 -1.76
N THR A 151 4.87 -11.76 -2.62
CA THR A 151 5.63 -12.14 -3.81
C THR A 151 4.67 -12.44 -4.95
N GLN A 152 5.09 -12.15 -6.15
CA GLN A 152 4.34 -12.51 -7.35
C GLN A 152 4.82 -13.87 -7.83
N MET A 153 3.87 -14.76 -8.12
CA MET A 153 4.14 -16.06 -8.72
C MET A 153 3.47 -16.16 -10.08
N GLY A 154 4.18 -16.76 -11.03
CA GLY A 154 3.64 -17.13 -12.34
C GLY A 154 3.50 -18.64 -12.45
N LEU A 155 2.41 -19.10 -13.08
CA LEU A 155 2.21 -20.50 -13.44
C LEU A 155 2.26 -20.62 -14.96
N SER A 156 3.21 -21.41 -15.45
CA SER A 156 3.25 -21.81 -16.87
C SER A 156 2.66 -23.21 -17.02
N LEU A 157 1.91 -23.45 -18.09
CA LEU A 157 1.41 -24.80 -18.42
C LEU A 157 2.53 -25.77 -18.82
N ILE A 158 3.73 -25.27 -19.13
CA ILE A 158 4.89 -26.05 -19.56
C ILE A 158 5.91 -26.20 -18.43
N HIS A 159 5.94 -25.28 -17.45
CA HIS A 159 6.90 -25.27 -16.35
C HIS A 159 6.17 -25.28 -15.01
N ILE A 160 6.80 -25.92 -14.02
CA ILE A 160 6.36 -25.85 -12.62
C ILE A 160 6.44 -24.39 -12.17
N SER A 161 5.50 -23.94 -11.35
CA SER A 161 5.42 -22.56 -10.85
C SER A 161 6.76 -22.03 -10.34
N GLU A 162 7.27 -20.99 -10.96
CA GLU A 162 8.47 -20.29 -10.50
C GLU A 162 8.09 -18.96 -9.86
N PRO A 163 8.72 -18.57 -8.73
CA PRO A 163 8.56 -17.22 -8.20
C PRO A 163 9.17 -16.23 -9.20
N THR A 164 8.37 -15.31 -9.69
CA THR A 164 8.88 -14.21 -10.50
C THR A 164 9.64 -13.24 -9.59
N ARG A 165 10.92 -13.14 -9.85
CA ARG A 165 11.83 -12.23 -9.12
C ARG A 165 11.68 -10.81 -9.60
#